data_fb9320d6f1722cc2c1be3a092b047626
#
_entry.id   fb9320d6f1722cc2c1be3a092b047626
#
_cell.length_a   1.000
_cell.length_b   1.000
_cell.length_c   1.000
_cell.angle_alpha   90.00
_cell.angle_beta   90.00
_cell.angle_gamma   90.00
#
_symmetry.space_group_name_H-M   'P 1'
#
loop_
_entity.id
_entity.type
_entity.pdbx_description
1 polymer ?
#
loop_
_entity_poly.entity_id
_entity_poly.type
_entity_poly.pdbx_seq_one_letter_code
_entity_poly.pdbx_strand_id
1 'polypeptide(L)'
;LDAFAKHEKAQLKMDVLGLEEGRTEYITLDPADHWDGATPTAVTRPAFLAIISSNSLATMLARKGGGGVQGFIIEGPTAGGHNAPPRGTMILNDAGEPIYGERDVVDLCQIAELGLPFWLAGGEGWPERLGKAKAAGAVGIQVGTLFAFSNESGFTAELKRSVLESALRGEVAVRTDPLASPTGYPFKVVTWSGDKDAGIPRKRICDLGYLRTAYVRKDKKISFRCASEPIDDFVKKGGDVAETTGRRCLCNSLMANINIGQFREEGFQETQLLTSGDDLTMIAEFLQGRTSYSAVEVVEYLLAGTVAARA
;
A
#
# COMPACT_ATOMS: atom_id res chain seq x y z
N LEU A 1 -20.07 1.92 4.27
CA LEU A 1 -20.39 0.51 4.53
C LEU A 1 -21.81 0.36 5.10
N ASP A 2 -22.19 1.15 6.12
CA ASP A 2 -23.54 1.06 6.72
C ASP A 2 -24.65 1.37 5.72
N ALA A 3 -24.48 2.41 4.90
CA ALA A 3 -25.42 2.74 3.84
C ALA A 3 -25.57 1.59 2.83
N PHE A 4 -24.44 0.99 2.41
CA PHE A 4 -24.49 -0.15 1.48
C PHE A 4 -25.16 -1.39 2.08
N ALA A 5 -24.91 -1.68 3.35
CA ALA A 5 -25.58 -2.81 4.01
C ALA A 5 -27.11 -2.66 4.03
N LYS A 6 -27.61 -1.42 4.06
CA LYS A 6 -29.02 -1.08 4.02
C LYS A 6 -29.55 -0.78 2.61
N HIS A 7 -28.72 -0.88 1.61
CA HIS A 7 -29.01 -0.49 0.23
C HIS A 7 -29.37 1.01 0.09
N GLU A 8 -28.80 1.84 0.96
CA GLU A 8 -28.98 3.28 0.95
C GLU A 8 -27.90 3.95 0.09
N LYS A 9 -28.22 5.11 -0.44
CA LYS A 9 -27.29 5.98 -1.16
C LYS A 9 -26.10 6.36 -0.27
N ALA A 10 -24.89 6.17 -0.77
CA ALA A 10 -23.66 6.51 -0.10
C ALA A 10 -22.92 7.65 -0.80
N GLN A 11 -22.26 8.50 -0.02
CA GLN A 11 -21.45 9.59 -0.53
C GLN A 11 -20.05 9.56 0.10
N LEU A 12 -19.02 9.74 -0.74
CA LEU A 12 -17.65 9.91 -0.34
C LEU A 12 -17.17 11.30 -0.76
N LYS A 13 -16.71 12.10 0.19
CA LYS A 13 -16.10 13.39 -0.11
C LYS A 13 -14.86 13.18 -0.98
N MET A 14 -14.77 13.94 -2.05
CA MET A 14 -13.64 13.91 -2.97
C MET A 14 -12.75 15.14 -2.75
N ASP A 15 -11.45 14.91 -2.56
CA ASP A 15 -10.46 15.98 -2.51
C ASP A 15 -10.16 16.45 -3.93
N VAL A 16 -10.36 17.74 -4.19
CA VAL A 16 -10.20 18.35 -5.51
C VAL A 16 -9.28 19.56 -5.39
N LEU A 17 -8.17 19.57 -6.10
CA LEU A 17 -7.23 20.70 -6.11
C LEU A 17 -7.86 21.92 -6.79
N GLY A 18 -7.70 23.10 -6.19
CA GLY A 18 -8.22 24.35 -6.73
C GLY A 18 -9.72 24.52 -6.63
N LEU A 19 -10.39 23.78 -5.74
CA LEU A 19 -11.81 23.96 -5.46
C LEU A 19 -12.02 25.29 -4.72
N GLU A 20 -13.07 26.02 -5.07
CA GLU A 20 -13.44 27.27 -4.42
C GLU A 20 -13.76 27.02 -2.93
N GLU A 21 -13.41 28.00 -2.07
CA GLU A 21 -13.70 27.89 -0.64
C GLU A 21 -15.18 27.68 -0.37
N GLY A 22 -15.51 26.76 0.54
CA GLY A 22 -16.90 26.40 0.87
C GLY A 22 -17.57 25.43 -0.10
N ARG A 23 -16.97 25.12 -1.26
CA ARG A 23 -17.46 24.10 -2.17
C ARG A 23 -16.93 22.72 -1.76
N THR A 24 -17.78 21.71 -1.82
CA THR A 24 -17.42 20.31 -1.58
C THR A 24 -17.95 19.43 -2.70
N GLU A 25 -17.11 18.54 -3.18
CA GLU A 25 -17.48 17.57 -4.21
C GLU A 25 -17.58 16.17 -3.60
N TYR A 26 -18.52 15.38 -4.11
CA TYR A 26 -18.78 14.03 -3.63
C TYR A 26 -18.81 13.03 -4.78
N ILE A 27 -18.24 11.87 -4.55
CA ILE A 27 -18.57 10.67 -5.32
C ILE A 27 -19.80 10.07 -4.67
N THR A 28 -20.84 9.89 -5.46
CA THR A 28 -22.10 9.32 -4.98
C THR A 28 -22.31 7.97 -5.65
N LEU A 29 -22.68 6.96 -4.88
CA LEU A 29 -23.16 5.69 -5.37
C LEU A 29 -24.54 5.43 -4.77
N ASP A 30 -25.52 5.22 -5.65
CA ASP A 30 -26.86 4.76 -5.30
C ASP A 30 -26.97 3.28 -5.72
N PRO A 31 -27.05 2.34 -4.76
CA PRO A 31 -27.20 0.93 -5.12
C PRO A 31 -28.42 0.66 -6.00
N ALA A 32 -29.50 1.43 -5.86
CA ALA A 32 -30.72 1.24 -6.65
C ALA A 32 -30.49 1.44 -8.17
N ASP A 33 -29.45 2.17 -8.58
CA ASP A 33 -29.12 2.36 -9.99
C ASP A 33 -28.51 1.10 -10.65
N HIS A 34 -28.23 0.06 -9.86
CA HIS A 34 -27.45 -1.11 -10.30
C HIS A 34 -28.22 -2.43 -10.31
N TRP A 35 -29.51 -2.42 -10.01
CA TRP A 35 -30.35 -3.61 -10.16
C TRP A 35 -31.72 -3.27 -10.71
N ASP A 36 -32.25 -4.21 -11.49
CA ASP A 36 -33.60 -4.17 -12.05
C ASP A 36 -34.55 -5.01 -11.16
N GLY A 37 -35.69 -4.45 -10.79
CA GLY A 37 -36.74 -5.19 -10.09
C GLY A 37 -36.69 -5.09 -8.56
N ALA A 38 -36.89 -6.20 -7.86
CA ALA A 38 -37.01 -6.21 -6.40
C ALA A 38 -35.67 -5.87 -5.71
N THR A 39 -35.75 -5.08 -4.65
CA THR A 39 -34.58 -4.78 -3.80
C THR A 39 -33.93 -6.07 -3.31
N PRO A 40 -32.60 -6.25 -3.49
CA PRO A 40 -31.90 -7.42 -2.98
C PRO A 40 -32.02 -7.55 -1.46
N THR A 41 -31.82 -8.75 -0.95
CA THR A 41 -31.75 -8.99 0.49
C THR A 41 -30.63 -8.15 1.11
N ALA A 42 -30.90 -7.54 2.26
CA ALA A 42 -29.91 -6.78 3.01
C ALA A 42 -28.64 -7.61 3.28
N VAL A 43 -27.47 -6.99 3.12
CA VAL A 43 -26.19 -7.65 3.33
C VAL A 43 -25.63 -7.31 4.71
N THR A 44 -24.90 -8.27 5.30
CA THR A 44 -24.20 -8.03 6.56
C THR A 44 -23.06 -7.04 6.32
N ARG A 45 -23.00 -5.96 7.10
CA ARG A 45 -21.88 -5.02 7.06
C ARG A 45 -20.57 -5.74 7.43
N PRO A 46 -19.54 -5.71 6.59
CA PRO A 46 -18.25 -6.30 6.95
C PRO A 46 -17.57 -5.50 8.07
N ALA A 47 -16.76 -6.18 8.88
CA ALA A 47 -15.83 -5.51 9.78
C ALA A 47 -14.84 -4.65 8.99
N PHE A 48 -14.55 -3.46 9.50
CA PHE A 48 -13.59 -2.55 8.90
C PHE A 48 -12.42 -2.32 9.87
N LEU A 49 -11.23 -2.76 9.48
CA LEU A 49 -9.99 -2.52 10.18
C LEU A 49 -9.25 -1.38 9.47
N ALA A 50 -9.07 -0.27 10.16
CA ALA A 50 -8.37 0.88 9.58
C ALA A 50 -6.85 0.72 9.72
N ILE A 51 -6.11 0.89 8.61
CA ILE A 51 -4.66 0.97 8.65
C ILE A 51 -4.28 2.37 9.15
N ILE A 52 -3.46 2.43 10.20
CA ILE A 52 -3.04 3.68 10.83
C ILE A 52 -1.54 3.66 11.13
N SER A 53 -0.96 4.85 11.17
CA SER A 53 0.43 5.10 11.56
C SER A 53 0.54 6.14 12.68
N SER A 54 -0.58 6.45 13.37
CA SER A 54 -0.58 7.46 14.43
C SER A 54 -1.70 7.33 15.44
N ASN A 55 -1.41 7.65 16.70
CA ASN A 55 -2.40 7.68 17.78
C ASN A 55 -3.52 8.69 17.53
N SER A 56 -3.20 9.86 16.98
CA SER A 56 -4.19 10.90 16.67
C SER A 56 -5.21 10.43 15.62
N LEU A 57 -4.75 9.73 14.57
CA LEU A 57 -5.64 9.17 13.55
C LEU A 57 -6.51 8.05 14.14
N ALA A 58 -5.93 7.15 14.95
CA ALA A 58 -6.68 6.11 15.64
C ALA A 58 -7.79 6.70 16.51
N THR A 59 -7.45 7.69 17.34
CA THR A 59 -8.41 8.39 18.23
C THR A 59 -9.52 9.06 17.44
N MET A 60 -9.18 9.72 16.33
CA MET A 60 -10.17 10.36 15.46
C MET A 60 -11.14 9.34 14.86
N LEU A 61 -10.63 8.23 14.33
CA LEU A 61 -11.44 7.17 13.71
C LEU A 61 -12.30 6.43 14.74
N ALA A 62 -11.77 6.16 15.93
CA ALA A 62 -12.52 5.52 17.00
C ALA A 62 -13.72 6.37 17.46
N ARG A 63 -13.56 7.70 17.51
CA ARG A 63 -14.57 8.63 18.06
C ARG A 63 -15.51 9.22 17.02
N LYS A 64 -15.05 9.42 15.78
CA LYS A 64 -15.76 10.20 14.75
C LYS A 64 -16.04 9.40 13.46
N GLY A 65 -15.59 8.17 13.38
CA GLY A 65 -15.86 7.33 12.20
C GLY A 65 -17.36 7.07 12.08
N GLY A 66 -18.01 7.56 11.02
CA GLY A 66 -19.39 7.25 10.72
C GLY A 66 -19.57 5.73 10.54
N GLY A 67 -20.35 5.10 11.40
CA GLY A 67 -20.46 3.64 11.46
C GLY A 67 -19.32 2.90 12.17
N GLY A 68 -18.28 3.60 12.61
CA GLY A 68 -17.16 3.09 13.40
C GLY A 68 -16.19 2.19 12.64
N VAL A 69 -15.03 2.02 13.24
CA VAL A 69 -14.04 1.00 12.89
C VAL A 69 -14.14 -0.16 13.87
N GLN A 70 -13.86 -1.37 13.44
CA GLN A 70 -13.90 -2.56 14.30
C GLN A 70 -12.51 -2.95 14.82
N GLY A 71 -11.48 -2.21 14.44
CA GLY A 71 -10.11 -2.39 14.89
C GLY A 71 -9.11 -1.61 14.05
N PHE A 72 -7.84 -1.78 14.37
CA PHE A 72 -6.75 -1.08 13.71
C PHE A 72 -5.66 -2.04 13.23
N ILE A 73 -5.09 -1.75 12.08
CA ILE A 73 -3.81 -2.27 11.66
C ILE A 73 -2.78 -1.15 11.86
N ILE A 74 -1.81 -1.37 12.74
CA ILE A 74 -0.76 -0.39 13.02
C ILE A 74 0.41 -0.68 12.10
N GLU A 75 0.66 0.23 11.16
CA GLU A 75 1.67 0.05 10.14
C GLU A 75 2.83 1.03 10.33
N GLY A 76 4.03 0.48 10.46
CA GLY A 76 5.28 1.24 10.55
C GLY A 76 5.93 1.49 9.18
N PRO A 77 7.02 2.27 9.14
CA PRO A 77 7.74 2.59 7.90
C PRO A 77 8.48 1.42 7.26
N THR A 78 8.53 0.26 7.92
CA THR A 78 9.10 -1.00 7.42
C THR A 78 8.16 -1.79 6.52
N ALA A 79 6.88 -1.37 6.43
CA ALA A 79 5.89 -2.01 5.56
C ALA A 79 6.13 -1.72 4.08
N GLY A 80 5.76 -2.66 3.22
CA GLY A 80 5.79 -2.49 1.76
C GLY A 80 4.72 -1.52 1.25
N GLY A 81 4.89 -1.03 0.03
CA GLY A 81 3.95 -0.09 -0.58
C GLY A 81 4.15 1.36 -0.12
N HIS A 82 3.06 2.09 0.04
CA HIS A 82 3.11 3.46 0.55
C HIS A 82 3.33 3.49 2.06
N ASN A 83 4.23 4.37 2.49
CA ASN A 83 4.40 4.66 3.91
C ASN A 83 3.85 6.05 4.23
N ALA A 84 3.38 6.26 5.46
CA ALA A 84 3.12 7.61 5.95
C ALA A 84 4.43 8.41 5.93
N PRO A 85 4.41 9.69 5.54
CA PRO A 85 5.61 10.52 5.62
C PRO A 85 5.99 10.75 7.09
N PRO A 86 7.29 10.99 7.39
CA PRO A 86 7.72 11.40 8.72
C PRO A 86 6.98 12.64 9.20
N ARG A 87 6.78 12.75 10.49
CA ARG A 87 6.09 13.90 11.08
C ARG A 87 6.97 15.14 11.13
N GLY A 88 6.46 16.22 10.61
CA GLY A 88 7.16 17.47 10.45
C GLY A 88 7.82 17.60 9.09
N THR A 89 8.93 18.33 9.02
CA THR A 89 9.69 18.45 7.77
C THR A 89 10.38 17.15 7.45
N MET A 90 10.19 16.64 6.23
CA MET A 90 10.88 15.44 5.76
C MET A 90 12.37 15.72 5.63
N ILE A 91 13.18 14.93 6.33
CA ILE A 91 14.64 14.92 6.23
C ILE A 91 15.02 13.61 5.57
N LEU A 92 15.97 13.66 4.65
CA LEU A 92 16.49 12.49 3.94
C LEU A 92 17.87 12.12 4.49
N ASN A 93 18.15 10.82 4.54
CA ASN A 93 19.49 10.29 4.80
C ASN A 93 20.37 10.38 3.53
N ASP A 94 21.64 9.95 3.63
CA ASP A 94 22.58 9.97 2.51
C ASP A 94 22.16 9.09 1.33
N ALA A 95 21.31 8.08 1.56
CA ALA A 95 20.70 7.27 0.52
C ALA A 95 19.45 7.90 -0.12
N GLY A 96 19.03 9.08 0.36
CA GLY A 96 17.85 9.78 -0.10
C GLY A 96 16.53 9.17 0.38
N GLU A 97 16.53 8.45 1.52
CA GLU A 97 15.35 7.90 2.14
C GLU A 97 14.87 8.78 3.31
N PRO A 98 13.57 8.85 3.57
CA PRO A 98 13.03 9.56 4.71
C PRO A 98 13.57 9.01 6.04
N ILE A 99 13.96 9.92 6.95
CA ILE A 99 14.35 9.57 8.31
C ILE A 99 13.11 9.65 9.19
N TYR A 100 12.77 8.52 9.81
CA TYR A 100 11.69 8.41 10.80
C TYR A 100 12.26 8.54 12.22
N GLY A 101 11.53 9.21 13.09
CA GLY A 101 11.95 9.47 14.47
C GLY A 101 10.94 8.96 15.51
N GLU A 102 11.18 9.28 16.78
CA GLU A 102 10.30 8.89 17.89
C GLU A 102 8.83 9.31 17.71
N ARG A 103 8.60 10.45 17.05
CA ARG A 103 7.25 10.97 16.78
C ARG A 103 6.46 10.10 15.79
N ASP A 104 7.14 9.25 15.03
CA ASP A 104 6.55 8.36 14.03
C ASP A 104 6.23 6.97 14.62
N VAL A 105 6.66 6.72 15.86
CA VAL A 105 6.33 5.49 16.59
C VAL A 105 4.95 5.63 17.22
N VAL A 106 4.10 4.63 16.99
CA VAL A 106 2.77 4.57 17.60
C VAL A 106 2.87 4.06 19.02
N ASP A 107 2.29 4.77 19.98
CA ASP A 107 2.16 4.35 21.37
C ASP A 107 1.04 3.30 21.47
N LEU A 108 1.41 2.04 21.64
CA LEU A 108 0.47 0.92 21.70
C LEU A 108 -0.40 0.93 22.97
N CYS A 109 0.08 1.51 24.07
CA CYS A 109 -0.73 1.65 25.28
C CYS A 109 -1.93 2.58 25.03
N GLN A 110 -1.69 3.72 24.38
CA GLN A 110 -2.76 4.63 23.99
C GLN A 110 -3.74 4.01 22.98
N ILE A 111 -3.25 3.13 22.09
CA ILE A 111 -4.14 2.39 21.18
C ILE A 111 -5.02 1.42 21.96
N ALA A 112 -4.47 0.68 22.93
CA ALA A 112 -5.19 -0.26 23.76
C ALA A 112 -6.30 0.44 24.58
N GLU A 113 -6.07 1.67 25.06
CA GLU A 113 -7.05 2.49 25.78
C GLU A 113 -8.28 2.85 24.94
N LEU A 114 -8.20 2.77 23.60
CA LEU A 114 -9.36 2.98 22.73
C LEU A 114 -10.39 1.83 22.80
N GLY A 115 -10.02 0.69 23.40
CA GLY A 115 -10.88 -0.47 23.59
C GLY A 115 -11.22 -1.25 22.33
N LEU A 116 -10.48 -1.03 21.23
CA LEU A 116 -10.63 -1.73 19.96
C LEU A 116 -9.45 -2.68 19.73
N PRO A 117 -9.69 -3.85 19.11
CA PRO A 117 -8.61 -4.76 18.76
C PRO A 117 -7.65 -4.14 17.74
N PHE A 118 -6.37 -4.47 17.84
CA PHE A 118 -5.39 -4.01 16.86
C PHE A 118 -4.37 -5.11 16.52
N TRP A 119 -3.78 -4.98 15.34
CA TRP A 119 -2.72 -5.82 14.78
C TRP A 119 -1.51 -4.97 14.45
N LEU A 120 -0.32 -5.56 14.51
CA LEU A 120 0.92 -4.92 14.07
C LEU A 120 1.26 -5.35 12.65
N ALA A 121 1.74 -4.40 11.84
CA ALA A 121 2.13 -4.62 10.44
C ALA A 121 3.45 -3.93 10.12
N GLY A 122 4.17 -4.45 9.11
CA GLY A 122 5.46 -3.94 8.67
C GLY A 122 6.63 -4.60 9.40
N GLY A 123 7.32 -5.53 8.73
CA GLY A 123 8.45 -6.28 9.30
C GLY A 123 8.05 -7.35 10.33
N GLU A 124 6.81 -7.79 10.32
CA GLU A 124 6.27 -8.75 11.29
C GLU A 124 6.37 -10.23 10.84
N GLY A 125 7.10 -10.51 9.75
CA GLY A 125 7.20 -11.82 9.13
C GLY A 125 8.14 -12.81 9.85
N TRP A 126 8.24 -12.80 11.19
CA TRP A 126 9.15 -13.63 11.99
C TRP A 126 8.42 -14.38 13.08
N PRO A 127 8.87 -15.62 13.47
CA PRO A 127 8.19 -16.45 14.45
C PRO A 127 7.98 -15.77 15.81
N GLU A 128 8.98 -15.00 16.28
CA GLU A 128 8.90 -14.32 17.58
C GLU A 128 8.00 -13.06 17.57
N ARG A 129 7.68 -12.51 16.38
CA ARG A 129 6.90 -11.27 16.24
C ARG A 129 5.47 -11.42 16.72
N LEU A 130 4.83 -12.54 16.40
CA LEU A 130 3.48 -12.83 16.90
C LEU A 130 3.41 -12.85 18.44
N GLY A 131 4.40 -13.46 19.07
CA GLY A 131 4.51 -13.47 20.54
C GLY A 131 4.72 -12.07 21.11
N LYS A 132 5.64 -11.30 20.53
CA LYS A 132 5.93 -9.91 20.94
C LYS A 132 4.70 -9.00 20.73
N ALA A 133 4.01 -9.12 19.60
CA ALA A 133 2.80 -8.36 19.34
C ALA A 133 1.70 -8.63 20.37
N LYS A 134 1.46 -9.90 20.71
CA LYS A 134 0.51 -10.29 21.76
C LYS A 134 0.91 -9.78 23.15
N ALA A 135 2.20 -9.84 23.49
CA ALA A 135 2.71 -9.28 24.75
C ALA A 135 2.53 -7.74 24.82
N ALA A 136 2.54 -7.06 23.68
CA ALA A 136 2.26 -5.63 23.56
C ALA A 136 0.75 -5.28 23.50
N GLY A 137 -0.15 -6.26 23.67
CA GLY A 137 -1.59 -6.08 23.68
C GLY A 137 -2.27 -6.20 22.31
N ALA A 138 -1.53 -6.48 21.23
CA ALA A 138 -2.12 -6.72 19.92
C ALA A 138 -2.84 -8.10 19.86
N VAL A 139 -3.87 -8.19 19.03
CA VAL A 139 -4.56 -9.47 18.77
C VAL A 139 -3.71 -10.40 17.90
N GLY A 140 -2.88 -9.83 17.02
CA GLY A 140 -2.04 -10.56 16.08
C GLY A 140 -1.14 -9.66 15.25
N ILE A 141 -0.69 -10.20 14.14
CA ILE A 141 0.16 -9.52 13.16
C ILE A 141 -0.46 -9.58 11.77
N GLN A 142 -0.10 -8.61 10.91
CA GLN A 142 -0.36 -8.65 9.48
C GLN A 142 0.97 -8.82 8.76
N VAL A 143 1.06 -9.85 7.91
CA VAL A 143 2.28 -10.19 7.17
C VAL A 143 2.00 -10.12 5.68
N GLY A 144 2.81 -9.38 4.94
CA GLY A 144 2.68 -9.22 3.49
C GLY A 144 3.79 -9.92 2.72
N THR A 145 5.06 -9.61 3.02
CA THR A 145 6.24 -10.02 2.25
C THR A 145 6.31 -11.53 2.02
N LEU A 146 6.24 -12.34 3.08
CA LEU A 146 6.34 -13.79 2.95
C LEU A 146 5.21 -14.36 2.08
N PHE A 147 3.98 -13.86 2.22
CA PHE A 147 2.87 -14.33 1.38
C PHE A 147 2.97 -13.85 -0.06
N ALA A 148 3.55 -12.67 -0.32
CA ALA A 148 3.70 -12.13 -1.67
C ALA A 148 4.61 -12.99 -2.57
N PHE A 149 5.58 -13.69 -2.00
CA PHE A 149 6.49 -14.58 -2.74
C PHE A 149 6.16 -16.07 -2.59
N SER A 150 5.07 -16.44 -1.90
CA SER A 150 4.60 -17.83 -1.82
C SER A 150 4.12 -18.33 -3.19
N ASN A 151 4.05 -19.65 -3.35
CA ASN A 151 3.59 -20.28 -4.60
C ASN A 151 2.19 -19.85 -4.99
N GLU A 152 1.31 -19.61 -4.02
CA GLU A 152 -0.10 -19.26 -4.20
C GLU A 152 -0.32 -17.79 -4.53
N SER A 153 0.69 -16.93 -4.36
CA SER A 153 0.55 -15.51 -4.66
C SER A 153 0.39 -15.23 -6.16
N GLY A 154 -0.21 -14.09 -6.48
CA GLY A 154 -0.43 -13.66 -7.86
C GLY A 154 0.82 -13.20 -8.62
N PHE A 155 1.97 -13.04 -7.99
CA PHE A 155 3.22 -12.71 -8.68
C PHE A 155 3.59 -13.81 -9.67
N THR A 156 4.17 -13.43 -10.83
CA THR A 156 4.62 -14.41 -11.80
C THR A 156 5.68 -15.35 -11.21
N ALA A 157 5.66 -16.60 -11.60
CA ALA A 157 6.64 -17.58 -11.11
C ALA A 157 8.09 -17.18 -11.43
N GLU A 158 8.31 -16.49 -12.58
CA GLU A 158 9.61 -15.97 -12.95
C GLU A 158 10.07 -14.87 -12.01
N LEU A 159 9.20 -13.89 -11.70
CA LEU A 159 9.50 -12.81 -10.77
C LEU A 159 9.85 -13.36 -9.38
N LYS A 160 8.98 -14.23 -8.82
CA LYS A 160 9.23 -14.86 -7.51
C LYS A 160 10.58 -15.53 -7.45
N ARG A 161 10.88 -16.40 -8.40
CA ARG A 161 12.16 -17.12 -8.47
C ARG A 161 13.34 -16.16 -8.56
N SER A 162 13.31 -15.20 -9.49
CA SER A 162 14.39 -14.23 -9.68
C SER A 162 14.70 -13.44 -8.40
N VAL A 163 13.67 -12.98 -7.70
CA VAL A 163 13.83 -12.22 -6.45
C VAL A 163 14.36 -13.11 -5.32
N LEU A 164 13.80 -14.33 -5.14
CA LEU A 164 14.23 -15.25 -4.08
C LEU A 164 15.67 -15.74 -4.30
N GLU A 165 16.07 -16.05 -5.52
CA GLU A 165 17.45 -16.38 -5.87
C GLU A 165 18.42 -15.22 -5.58
N SER A 166 18.01 -13.99 -5.90
CA SER A 166 18.81 -12.80 -5.58
C SER A 166 18.88 -12.55 -4.07
N ALA A 167 17.79 -12.79 -3.34
CA ALA A 167 17.77 -12.66 -1.88
C ALA A 167 18.71 -13.67 -1.20
N LEU A 168 18.77 -14.92 -1.70
CA LEU A 168 19.70 -15.94 -1.20
C LEU A 168 21.16 -15.53 -1.40
N ARG A 169 21.48 -14.70 -2.38
CA ARG A 169 22.84 -14.16 -2.62
C ARG A 169 23.09 -12.84 -1.90
N GLY A 170 22.09 -12.29 -1.17
CA GLY A 170 22.19 -10.96 -0.53
C GLY A 170 22.17 -9.80 -1.52
N GLU A 171 21.57 -9.99 -2.69
CA GLU A 171 21.54 -9.04 -3.82
C GLU A 171 20.16 -8.39 -4.01
N VAL A 172 19.39 -8.28 -2.92
CA VAL A 172 18.12 -7.58 -2.87
C VAL A 172 18.23 -6.38 -1.94
N ALA A 173 17.74 -5.24 -2.39
CA ALA A 173 17.59 -4.05 -1.56
C ALA A 173 16.16 -3.52 -1.59
N VAL A 174 15.67 -3.06 -0.45
CA VAL A 174 14.40 -2.37 -0.30
C VAL A 174 14.68 -0.94 0.12
N ARG A 175 14.17 0.02 -0.64
CA ARG A 175 14.38 1.45 -0.40
C ARG A 175 13.05 2.18 -0.28
N THR A 176 12.94 3.07 0.69
CA THR A 176 11.82 4.01 0.79
C THR A 176 12.08 5.22 -0.10
N ASP A 177 11.45 5.27 -1.26
CA ASP A 177 11.63 6.35 -2.23
C ASP A 177 10.56 7.43 -2.02
N PRO A 178 10.93 8.67 -1.63
CA PRO A 178 9.99 9.76 -1.40
C PRO A 178 9.40 10.35 -2.69
N LEU A 179 9.97 10.00 -3.83
CA LEU A 179 9.57 10.54 -5.14
C LEU A 179 8.78 9.55 -6.00
N ALA A 180 8.94 8.24 -5.80
CA ALA A 180 8.40 7.22 -6.71
C ALA A 180 6.88 7.33 -6.91
N SER A 181 6.11 7.55 -5.85
CA SER A 181 4.65 7.62 -5.97
C SER A 181 4.15 8.97 -6.50
N PRO A 182 3.25 8.98 -7.49
CA PRO A 182 2.61 10.21 -7.96
C PRO A 182 1.69 10.87 -6.90
N THR A 183 1.38 10.18 -5.82
CA THR A 183 0.59 10.72 -4.71
C THR A 183 1.39 11.62 -3.77
N GLY A 184 2.72 11.60 -3.88
CA GLY A 184 3.62 12.34 -2.97
C GLY A 184 3.95 11.61 -1.66
N TYR A 185 3.35 10.45 -1.41
CA TYR A 185 3.71 9.61 -0.26
C TYR A 185 4.99 8.80 -0.57
N PRO A 186 5.89 8.61 0.42
CA PRO A 186 7.01 7.69 0.30
C PRO A 186 6.53 6.30 -0.12
N PHE A 187 7.30 5.61 -0.96
CA PHE A 187 6.93 4.31 -1.49
C PHE A 187 8.11 3.35 -1.47
N LYS A 188 7.90 2.13 -0.96
CA LYS A 188 8.93 1.09 -0.95
C LYS A 188 9.17 0.58 -2.37
N VAL A 189 10.42 0.62 -2.80
CA VAL A 189 10.88 0.10 -4.09
C VAL A 189 11.91 -0.98 -3.84
N VAL A 190 11.72 -2.14 -4.45
CA VAL A 190 12.67 -3.24 -4.42
C VAL A 190 13.57 -3.17 -5.65
N THR A 191 14.87 -3.40 -5.45
CA THR A 191 15.84 -3.66 -6.50
C THR A 191 16.51 -5.00 -6.24
N TRP A 192 16.80 -5.76 -7.31
CA TRP A 192 17.44 -7.06 -7.21
C TRP A 192 18.31 -7.31 -8.46
N SER A 193 19.33 -8.14 -8.33
CA SER A 193 20.33 -8.39 -9.42
C SER A 193 19.75 -9.06 -10.66
N GLY A 194 18.64 -9.77 -10.51
CA GLY A 194 17.93 -10.45 -11.60
C GLY A 194 16.86 -9.62 -12.30
N ASP A 195 16.77 -8.31 -12.01
CA ASP A 195 15.79 -7.42 -12.65
C ASP A 195 16.17 -7.16 -14.10
N LYS A 196 15.44 -7.78 -15.02
CA LYS A 196 15.64 -7.63 -16.47
C LYS A 196 15.24 -6.26 -17.01
N ASP A 197 14.40 -5.55 -16.27
CA ASP A 197 13.89 -4.23 -16.62
C ASP A 197 14.75 -3.10 -16.03
N ALA A 198 15.78 -3.44 -15.24
CA ALA A 198 16.65 -2.47 -14.60
C ALA A 198 17.30 -1.54 -15.66
N GLY A 199 17.10 -0.24 -15.48
CA GLY A 199 17.68 0.77 -16.38
C GLY A 199 16.95 0.95 -17.72
N ILE A 200 15.91 0.19 -18.02
CA ILE A 200 15.09 0.40 -19.24
C ILE A 200 14.27 1.68 -19.08
N PRO A 201 14.42 2.68 -19.95
CA PRO A 201 13.61 3.89 -19.91
C PRO A 201 12.15 3.56 -20.20
N ARG A 202 11.27 3.85 -19.24
CA ARG A 202 9.83 3.67 -19.42
C ARG A 202 9.20 4.85 -20.15
N LYS A 203 8.49 4.61 -21.25
CA LYS A 203 7.62 5.61 -21.87
C LYS A 203 6.48 5.95 -20.87
N ARG A 204 6.29 7.24 -20.59
CA ARG A 204 5.21 7.68 -19.69
C ARG A 204 3.86 7.55 -20.40
N ILE A 205 2.99 6.69 -19.87
CA ILE A 205 1.62 6.45 -20.33
C ILE A 205 0.74 6.30 -19.09
N CYS A 206 -0.41 6.96 -19.08
CA CYS A 206 -1.37 6.90 -17.98
C CYS A 206 -2.74 6.50 -18.50
N ASP A 207 -2.98 5.21 -18.62
CA ASP A 207 -4.25 4.62 -19.08
C ASP A 207 -5.10 4.07 -17.93
N LEU A 208 -4.54 3.31 -16.98
CA LEU A 208 -5.29 2.79 -15.83
C LEU A 208 -5.78 3.90 -14.90
N GLY A 209 -4.92 4.85 -14.57
CA GLY A 209 -5.31 6.10 -13.92
C GLY A 209 -5.80 6.01 -12.47
N TYR A 210 -5.50 4.94 -11.72
CA TYR A 210 -5.99 4.74 -10.35
C TYR A 210 -5.49 5.77 -9.34
N LEU A 211 -4.33 6.39 -9.59
CA LEU A 211 -3.70 7.38 -8.71
C LEU A 211 -3.76 8.81 -9.28
N ARG A 212 -4.73 9.08 -10.15
CA ARG A 212 -4.97 10.44 -10.64
C ARG A 212 -5.54 11.32 -9.53
N THR A 213 -5.07 12.56 -9.47
CA THR A 213 -5.61 13.59 -8.58
C THR A 213 -6.67 14.40 -9.30
N ALA A 214 -7.82 14.61 -8.64
CA ALA A 214 -8.86 15.49 -9.16
C ALA A 214 -8.45 16.96 -9.05
N TYR A 215 -8.77 17.77 -10.04
CA TYR A 215 -8.48 19.21 -10.04
C TYR A 215 -9.54 20.00 -10.81
N VAL A 216 -9.69 21.28 -10.49
CA VAL A 216 -10.58 22.19 -11.21
C VAL A 216 -9.86 22.77 -12.42
N ARG A 217 -10.43 22.57 -13.60
CA ARG A 217 -9.96 23.16 -14.86
C ARG A 217 -10.29 24.65 -14.94
N LYS A 218 -9.70 25.36 -15.92
CA LYS A 218 -10.01 26.79 -16.21
C LYS A 218 -11.49 27.04 -16.55
N ASP A 219 -12.17 26.05 -17.12
CA ASP A 219 -13.62 26.10 -17.41
C ASP A 219 -14.49 25.67 -16.21
N LYS A 220 -13.92 25.64 -15.01
CA LYS A 220 -14.56 25.26 -13.73
C LYS A 220 -15.07 23.81 -13.65
N LYS A 221 -14.76 22.96 -14.62
CA LYS A 221 -15.08 21.53 -14.58
C LYS A 221 -13.98 20.75 -13.85
N ILE A 222 -14.37 19.66 -13.20
CA ILE A 222 -13.44 18.72 -12.58
C ILE A 222 -12.80 17.84 -13.66
N SER A 223 -11.52 17.64 -13.56
CA SER A 223 -10.74 16.74 -14.39
C SER A 223 -9.69 16.03 -13.55
N PHE A 224 -8.90 15.15 -14.16
CA PHE A 224 -7.95 14.31 -13.47
C PHE A 224 -6.57 14.37 -14.12
N ARG A 225 -5.51 14.44 -13.30
CA ARG A 225 -4.13 14.42 -13.74
C ARG A 225 -3.27 13.54 -12.83
N CYS A 226 -2.12 13.12 -13.33
CA CYS A 226 -1.17 12.30 -12.58
C CYS A 226 0.26 12.76 -12.85
N ALA A 227 1.04 12.98 -11.82
CA ALA A 227 2.44 13.39 -11.96
C ALA A 227 3.33 12.35 -12.67
N SER A 228 2.83 11.11 -12.87
CA SER A 228 3.50 10.05 -13.66
C SER A 228 2.99 9.95 -15.10
N GLU A 229 2.01 10.73 -15.52
CA GLU A 229 1.54 10.77 -16.91
C GLU A 229 2.58 11.46 -17.82
N PRO A 230 2.40 11.51 -19.16
CA PRO A 230 3.27 12.29 -20.02
C PRO A 230 3.43 13.72 -19.52
N ILE A 231 4.68 14.19 -19.43
CA ILE A 231 5.00 15.48 -18.79
C ILE A 231 4.22 16.63 -19.43
N ASP A 232 4.19 16.67 -20.76
CA ASP A 232 3.47 17.72 -21.49
C ASP A 232 1.98 17.73 -21.19
N ASP A 233 1.38 16.53 -21.02
CA ASP A 233 -0.05 16.43 -20.68
C ASP A 233 -0.31 16.90 -19.25
N PHE A 234 0.57 16.55 -18.30
CA PHE A 234 0.49 17.01 -16.93
C PHE A 234 0.58 18.54 -16.83
N VAL A 235 1.56 19.14 -17.54
CA VAL A 235 1.74 20.60 -17.59
C VAL A 235 0.56 21.30 -18.28
N LYS A 236 0.06 20.78 -19.41
CA LYS A 236 -1.16 21.30 -20.06
C LYS A 236 -2.39 21.31 -19.14
N LYS A 237 -2.45 20.36 -18.21
CA LYS A 237 -3.49 20.28 -17.18
C LYS A 237 -3.20 21.17 -15.95
N GLY A 238 -2.18 22.02 -16.02
CA GLY A 238 -1.82 22.96 -14.96
C GLY A 238 -1.00 22.34 -13.82
N GLY A 239 -0.32 21.22 -14.04
CA GLY A 239 0.67 20.66 -13.12
C GLY A 239 2.02 21.36 -13.24
N ASP A 240 2.81 21.37 -12.17
CA ASP A 240 4.20 21.85 -12.21
C ASP A 240 5.12 20.71 -12.71
N VAL A 241 6.01 21.02 -13.64
CA VAL A 241 6.98 20.07 -14.18
C VAL A 241 7.86 19.46 -13.07
N ALA A 242 8.19 20.22 -12.03
CA ALA A 242 8.97 19.76 -10.90
C ALA A 242 8.29 18.59 -10.15
N GLU A 243 6.96 18.57 -10.09
CA GLU A 243 6.19 17.49 -9.47
C GLU A 243 6.36 16.14 -10.20
N THR A 244 6.79 16.14 -11.45
CA THR A 244 6.98 14.92 -12.26
C THR A 244 8.32 14.22 -12.00
N THR A 245 9.24 14.88 -11.29
CA THR A 245 10.61 14.38 -11.07
C THR A 245 10.57 13.10 -10.22
N GLY A 246 11.25 12.04 -10.67
CA GLY A 246 11.33 10.75 -9.97
C GLY A 246 10.05 9.92 -9.96
N ARG A 247 8.93 10.44 -10.46
CA ARG A 247 7.63 9.75 -10.42
C ARG A 247 7.59 8.52 -11.31
N ARG A 248 7.06 7.43 -10.77
CA ARG A 248 6.84 6.15 -11.47
C ARG A 248 5.36 5.87 -11.63
N CYS A 249 4.98 5.14 -12.67
CA CYS A 249 3.60 4.71 -12.84
C CYS A 249 3.32 3.45 -12.03
N LEU A 250 2.89 3.62 -10.77
CA LEU A 250 2.59 2.48 -9.91
C LEU A 250 1.43 1.64 -10.46
N CYS A 251 0.40 2.25 -11.06
CA CYS A 251 -0.77 1.54 -11.58
C CYS A 251 -0.37 0.45 -12.58
N ASN A 252 0.35 0.83 -13.64
CA ASN A 252 0.72 -0.11 -14.70
C ASN A 252 1.81 -1.08 -14.27
N SER A 253 2.84 -0.58 -13.58
CA SER A 253 4.00 -1.38 -13.25
C SER A 253 3.74 -2.41 -12.15
N LEU A 254 2.83 -2.12 -11.20
CA LEU A 254 2.40 -3.13 -10.20
C LEU A 254 1.55 -4.24 -10.85
N MET A 255 0.71 -3.91 -11.83
CA MET A 255 -0.07 -4.91 -12.57
C MET A 255 0.84 -5.81 -13.42
N ALA A 256 2.00 -5.33 -13.87
CA ALA A 256 2.97 -6.14 -14.58
C ALA A 256 3.55 -7.27 -13.72
N ASN A 257 3.64 -7.09 -12.39
CA ASN A 257 4.13 -8.12 -11.47
C ASN A 257 3.25 -9.38 -11.44
N ILE A 258 1.97 -9.25 -11.78
CA ILE A 258 0.97 -10.33 -11.79
C ILE A 258 0.55 -10.75 -13.22
N ASN A 259 1.41 -10.47 -14.19
CA ASN A 259 1.18 -10.78 -15.61
C ASN A 259 -0.05 -10.09 -16.23
N ILE A 260 -0.45 -8.95 -15.69
CA ILE A 260 -1.51 -8.07 -16.24
C ILE A 260 -0.89 -6.75 -16.70
N GLY A 261 0.36 -6.76 -17.09
CA GLY A 261 1.05 -5.61 -17.70
C GLY A 261 0.45 -5.27 -19.05
N GLN A 262 0.35 -3.97 -19.34
CA GLN A 262 -0.19 -3.51 -20.61
C GLN A 262 0.78 -3.82 -21.76
N PHE A 263 0.24 -4.48 -22.81
CA PHE A 263 0.92 -4.62 -24.11
C PHE A 263 0.55 -3.42 -24.98
N ARG A 264 1.57 -2.88 -25.65
CA ARG A 264 1.41 -1.68 -26.47
C ARG A 264 1.85 -1.94 -27.90
N GLU A 265 1.51 -1.03 -28.78
CA GLU A 265 2.03 -1.01 -30.15
C GLU A 265 3.56 -1.09 -30.15
N GLU A 266 4.17 -1.60 -31.20
CA GLU A 266 5.61 -1.80 -31.35
C GLU A 266 6.23 -2.86 -30.41
N GLY A 267 5.38 -3.71 -29.76
CA GLY A 267 5.86 -4.79 -28.90
C GLY A 267 6.35 -4.34 -27.51
N PHE A 268 6.12 -3.08 -27.13
CA PHE A 268 6.44 -2.64 -25.78
C PHE A 268 5.53 -3.29 -24.75
N GLN A 269 6.13 -3.95 -23.76
CA GLN A 269 5.44 -4.46 -22.59
C GLN A 269 5.75 -3.57 -21.39
N GLU A 270 4.77 -3.32 -20.55
CA GLU A 270 4.95 -2.54 -19.33
C GLU A 270 5.97 -3.19 -18.41
N THR A 271 6.93 -2.40 -17.95
CA THR A 271 7.99 -2.85 -17.04
C THR A 271 7.46 -3.05 -15.61
N GLN A 272 8.06 -3.99 -14.90
CA GLN A 272 7.73 -4.28 -13.51
C GLN A 272 8.23 -3.18 -12.56
N LEU A 273 7.53 -2.97 -11.46
CA LEU A 273 7.98 -2.22 -10.30
C LEU A 273 7.57 -3.01 -9.07
N LEU A 274 8.55 -3.55 -8.37
CA LEU A 274 8.30 -4.38 -7.21
C LEU A 274 8.31 -3.54 -5.93
N THR A 275 7.36 -3.83 -5.05
CA THR A 275 7.32 -3.31 -3.68
C THR A 275 7.25 -4.45 -2.68
N SER A 276 7.89 -4.25 -1.54
CA SER A 276 7.90 -5.20 -0.42
C SER A 276 8.24 -4.48 0.88
N GLY A 277 8.00 -5.12 2.01
CA GLY A 277 8.52 -4.69 3.30
C GLY A 277 10.04 -4.90 3.40
N ASP A 278 10.66 -4.25 4.38
CA ASP A 278 12.10 -4.34 4.63
C ASP A 278 12.54 -5.77 5.00
N ASP A 279 11.63 -6.60 5.52
CA ASP A 279 11.84 -8.00 5.84
C ASP A 279 12.21 -8.88 4.61
N LEU A 280 12.00 -8.40 3.39
CA LEU A 280 12.48 -9.08 2.18
C LEU A 280 14.00 -9.25 2.17
N THR A 281 14.75 -8.28 2.70
CA THR A 281 16.22 -8.35 2.73
C THR A 281 16.76 -9.49 3.58
N MET A 282 15.95 -10.01 4.49
CA MET A 282 16.29 -11.09 5.42
C MET A 282 15.56 -12.41 5.09
N ILE A 283 14.77 -12.46 4.02
CA ILE A 283 13.95 -13.65 3.67
C ILE A 283 14.79 -14.93 3.50
N ALA A 284 16.10 -14.79 3.23
CA ALA A 284 17.04 -15.91 3.11
C ALA A 284 17.08 -16.79 4.37
N GLU A 285 16.85 -16.22 5.56
CA GLU A 285 16.78 -16.96 6.82
C GLU A 285 15.56 -17.90 6.84
N PHE A 286 14.41 -17.46 6.36
CA PHE A 286 13.23 -18.31 6.20
C PHE A 286 13.41 -19.33 5.08
N LEU A 287 14.04 -18.96 3.98
CA LEU A 287 14.22 -19.82 2.80
C LEU A 287 15.14 -21.02 3.07
N GLN A 288 16.20 -20.85 3.87
CA GLN A 288 17.19 -21.91 4.14
C GLN A 288 17.70 -22.58 2.86
N GLY A 289 17.99 -21.80 1.82
CA GLY A 289 18.48 -22.24 0.52
C GLY A 289 17.39 -22.65 -0.50
N ARG A 290 16.11 -22.66 -0.12
CA ARG A 290 14.98 -22.95 -1.04
C ARG A 290 14.68 -21.71 -1.90
N THR A 291 14.20 -21.96 -3.11
CA THR A 291 13.79 -20.91 -4.07
C THR A 291 12.26 -20.85 -4.28
N SER A 292 11.51 -21.62 -3.51
CA SER A 292 10.06 -21.64 -3.52
C SER A 292 9.52 -22.16 -2.19
N TYR A 293 8.31 -21.77 -1.84
CA TYR A 293 7.60 -22.21 -0.63
C TYR A 293 6.10 -21.94 -0.77
N SER A 294 5.29 -22.61 0.04
CA SER A 294 3.85 -22.45 0.10
C SER A 294 3.41 -21.46 1.19
N ALA A 295 2.20 -20.95 1.07
CA ALA A 295 1.58 -20.13 2.11
C ALA A 295 1.38 -20.92 3.43
N VAL A 296 1.20 -22.24 3.36
CA VAL A 296 1.10 -23.12 4.54
C VAL A 296 2.42 -23.08 5.32
N GLU A 297 3.56 -23.21 4.64
CA GLU A 297 4.88 -23.13 5.28
C GLU A 297 5.12 -21.78 5.95
N VAL A 298 4.59 -20.70 5.39
CA VAL A 298 4.63 -19.37 6.05
C VAL A 298 3.83 -19.39 7.35
N VAL A 299 2.62 -19.95 7.34
CA VAL A 299 1.79 -20.04 8.56
C VAL A 299 2.49 -20.88 9.62
N GLU A 300 3.03 -22.05 9.26
CA GLU A 300 3.76 -22.93 10.16
C GLU A 300 4.98 -22.24 10.76
N TYR A 301 5.75 -21.55 9.93
CA TYR A 301 6.92 -20.77 10.38
C TYR A 301 6.53 -19.68 11.41
N LEU A 302 5.51 -18.90 11.12
CA LEU A 302 5.06 -17.84 12.04
C LEU A 302 4.49 -18.37 13.34
N LEU A 303 3.85 -19.54 13.32
CA LEU A 303 3.28 -20.19 14.52
C LEU A 303 4.33 -20.92 15.36
N ALA A 304 5.45 -21.34 14.79
CA ALA A 304 6.50 -22.05 15.51
C ALA A 304 7.03 -21.27 16.72
N GLY A 305 7.12 -19.94 16.62
CA GLY A 305 7.53 -19.06 17.73
C GLY A 305 6.52 -18.99 18.89
N THR A 306 5.26 -19.38 18.67
CA THR A 306 4.25 -19.38 19.73
C THR A 306 4.26 -20.65 20.58
N VAL A 307 4.80 -21.75 20.05
CA VAL A 307 4.93 -23.02 20.77
C VAL A 307 6.09 -22.97 21.74
N ALA A 308 7.20 -22.35 21.34
CA ALA A 308 8.39 -22.19 22.20
C ALA A 308 8.16 -21.28 23.42
N ALA A 309 7.19 -20.36 23.35
CA ALA A 309 6.85 -19.47 24.47
C ALA A 309 5.94 -20.10 25.53
N ARG A 310 5.48 -21.34 25.34
CA ARG A 310 4.63 -22.11 26.26
C ARG A 310 5.35 -23.23 26.98
N ALA A 311 6.60 -23.48 26.66
CA ALA A 311 7.51 -24.44 27.34
C ALA A 311 8.46 -23.70 28.27
#